data_680ac08a7e6ee86094bf2055536ad84c
#
_entry.id   680ac08a7e6ee86094bf2055536ad84c
#
_cell.length_a   1.000
_cell.length_b   1.000
_cell.length_c   1.000
_cell.angle_alpha   90.00
_cell.angle_beta   90.00
_cell.angle_gamma   90.00
#
_symmetry.space_group_name_H-M   'P 1'
#
loop_
_entity.id
_entity.type
_entity.pdbx_description
1 polymer ?
#
loop_
_entity_poly.entity_id
_entity_poly.type
_entity_poly.pdbx_seq_one_letter_code
_entity_poly.pdbx_strand_id
1 'polypeptide(L)'
;MTKKDEETVEGMVWAIVLLVELGAPQVAALRKELESASIVVLVEGSMLRASQLVAEQKPHVVVAPSSLPAERTQVLRDAAKEVGLEVMLIDGKGDTNAIVHDVRAAVARVAVKRASLKR
;
A
#
# COMPACT_ATOMS: atom_id res chain seq x y z
N MET A 1 -21.97 -16.57 15.75
CA MET A 1 -21.66 -16.05 15.60
C MET A 1 -21.28 -15.67 15.58
N THR A 2 -21.10 -15.99 15.58
CA THR A 2 -20.64 -15.39 15.31
C THR A 2 -19.88 -15.04 15.45
N LYS A 3 -19.63 -15.36 15.62
CA LYS A 3 -18.82 -14.78 15.50
C LYS A 3 -18.01 -14.78 15.18
N LYS A 4 -17.91 -15.25 14.74
CA LYS A 4 -17.12 -14.91 14.12
C LYS A 4 -16.90 -14.36 13.43
N ASP A 5 -17.49 -14.22 13.14
CA ASP A 5 -17.24 -13.35 12.39
C ASP A 5 -16.93 -12.50 12.44
N GLU A 6 -17.15 -12.40 12.98
CA GLU A 6 -16.64 -11.39 12.98
C GLU A 6 -15.57 -11.21 13.23
N GLU A 7 -15.33 -11.82 13.70
CA GLU A 7 -14.25 -11.59 13.92
C GLU A 7 -13.41 -11.63 13.11
N THR A 8 -13.68 -12.04 12.62
CA THR A 8 -12.90 -11.86 11.68
C THR A 8 -13.02 -10.71 11.06
N VAL A 9 -13.95 -10.15 11.30
CA VAL A 9 -14.07 -9.08 10.81
C VAL A 9 -13.14 -8.14 10.94
N GLU A 10 -12.89 -7.87 11.96
CA GLU A 10 -11.92 -7.07 12.13
C GLU A 10 -10.77 -7.70 11.72
N GLY A 11 -10.67 -8.79 11.90
CA GLY A 11 -9.59 -9.52 11.40
C GLY A 11 -9.54 -9.58 9.90
N MET A 12 -10.56 -9.10 9.26
CA MET A 12 -10.62 -9.15 7.82
C MET A 12 -9.76 -8.13 7.14
N VAL A 13 -9.46 -7.01 7.80
CA VAL A 13 -8.58 -6.00 7.23
C VAL A 13 -7.19 -6.24 7.76
N TRP A 14 -6.36 -6.90 6.96
CA TRP A 14 -5.03 -7.26 7.42
C TRP A 14 -3.91 -6.45 6.77
N ALA A 15 -4.24 -5.60 5.80
CA ALA A 15 -3.22 -4.83 5.10
C ALA A 15 -3.78 -3.51 4.61
N ILE A 16 -2.89 -2.53 4.51
CA ILE A 16 -3.20 -1.21 3.98
C ILE A 16 -2.22 -0.90 2.87
N VAL A 17 -2.72 -0.44 1.73
CA VAL A 17 -1.89 0.00 0.61
C VAL A 17 -2.22 1.46 0.33
N LEU A 18 -1.20 2.31 0.22
CA LEU A 18 -1.36 3.72 -0.09
C LEU A 18 -0.95 3.98 -1.54
N LEU A 19 -1.87 4.54 -2.32
CA LEU A 19 -1.61 4.92 -3.72
C LEU A 19 -1.35 6.42 -3.75
N VAL A 20 -0.18 6.82 -4.25
CA VAL A 20 0.26 8.21 -4.23
C VAL A 20 0.46 8.75 -5.65
N GLU A 21 -0.21 9.84 -5.96
CA GLU A 21 -0.04 10.58 -7.24
C GLU A 21 -0.24 9.72 -8.49
N LEU A 22 -1.10 8.71 -8.42
CA LEU A 22 -1.44 7.89 -9.59
C LEU A 22 -2.62 8.49 -10.34
N GLY A 23 -2.72 8.20 -11.63
CA GLY A 23 -3.85 8.64 -12.44
C GLY A 23 -5.15 7.97 -12.04
N ALA A 24 -6.27 8.67 -12.22
CA ALA A 24 -7.57 8.19 -11.77
C ALA A 24 -7.96 6.82 -12.35
N PRO A 25 -7.75 6.53 -13.65
CA PRO A 25 -8.11 5.22 -14.16
C PRO A 25 -7.30 4.09 -13.52
N GLN A 26 -6.01 4.34 -13.27
CA GLN A 26 -5.15 3.36 -12.64
C GLN A 26 -5.55 3.14 -11.19
N VAL A 27 -5.87 4.22 -10.48
CA VAL A 27 -6.34 4.14 -9.09
C VAL A 27 -7.61 3.28 -9.03
N ALA A 28 -8.58 3.54 -9.89
CA ALA A 28 -9.84 2.80 -9.88
C ALA A 28 -9.61 1.30 -10.11
N ALA A 29 -8.76 0.97 -11.08
CA ALA A 29 -8.49 -0.43 -11.40
C ALA A 29 -7.78 -1.15 -10.26
N LEU A 30 -6.75 -0.52 -9.69
CA LEU A 30 -5.99 -1.12 -8.59
C LEU A 30 -6.85 -1.25 -7.34
N ARG A 31 -7.62 -0.22 -7.03
CA ARG A 31 -8.46 -0.20 -5.84
C ARG A 31 -9.47 -1.34 -5.87
N LYS A 32 -10.12 -1.54 -7.01
CA LYS A 32 -11.09 -2.60 -7.14
C LYS A 32 -10.49 -3.97 -6.83
N GLU A 33 -9.33 -4.25 -7.42
CA GLU A 33 -8.70 -5.55 -7.25
C GLU A 33 -8.14 -5.75 -5.84
N LEU A 34 -7.54 -4.71 -5.29
CA LEU A 34 -6.96 -4.83 -3.96
C LEU A 34 -8.04 -4.92 -2.88
N GLU A 35 -9.13 -4.18 -3.02
CA GLU A 35 -10.22 -4.25 -2.04
C GLU A 35 -10.90 -5.61 -2.08
N SER A 36 -10.96 -6.25 -3.24
CA SER A 36 -11.52 -7.59 -3.31
C SER A 36 -10.66 -8.63 -2.60
N ALA A 37 -9.39 -8.28 -2.33
CA ALA A 37 -8.47 -9.15 -1.58
C ALA A 37 -8.41 -8.76 -0.10
N SER A 38 -9.37 -7.99 0.38
CA SER A 38 -9.47 -7.53 1.78
C SER A 38 -8.34 -6.58 2.19
N ILE A 39 -7.84 -5.83 1.23
CA ILE A 39 -6.81 -4.81 1.46
C ILE A 39 -7.48 -3.44 1.47
N VAL A 40 -7.19 -2.64 2.49
CA VAL A 40 -7.69 -1.27 2.54
C VAL A 40 -6.80 -0.41 1.64
N VAL A 41 -7.43 0.34 0.75
CA VAL A 41 -6.70 1.20 -0.19
C VAL A 41 -6.92 2.66 0.19
N LEU A 42 -5.83 3.36 0.46
CA LEU A 42 -5.83 4.78 0.69
C LEU A 42 -5.29 5.46 -0.56
N VAL A 43 -5.86 6.60 -0.91
CA VAL A 43 -5.46 7.32 -2.13
C VAL A 43 -5.09 8.75 -1.74
N GLU A 44 -3.93 9.19 -2.19
CA GLU A 44 -3.48 10.55 -1.90
C GLU A 44 -2.80 11.16 -3.11
N GLY A 45 -3.22 12.38 -3.46
CA GLY A 45 -2.64 13.09 -4.59
C GLY A 45 -1.50 14.03 -4.22
N SER A 46 -1.23 14.20 -2.93
CA SER A 46 -0.21 15.11 -2.44
C SER A 46 0.91 14.36 -1.73
N MET A 47 2.15 14.66 -2.08
CA MET A 47 3.30 14.01 -1.46
C MET A 47 3.39 14.36 0.03
N LEU A 48 3.08 15.59 0.39
CA LEU A 48 3.12 16.00 1.80
C LEU A 48 2.13 15.21 2.64
N ARG A 49 0.89 15.09 2.15
CA ARG A 49 -0.12 14.32 2.85
C ARG A 49 0.22 12.83 2.88
N ALA A 50 0.83 12.34 1.80
CA ALA A 50 1.25 10.94 1.73
C ALA A 50 2.25 10.62 2.84
N SER A 51 3.22 11.49 3.07
CA SER A 51 4.19 11.30 4.14
C SER A 51 3.52 11.26 5.50
N GLN A 52 2.52 12.11 5.72
CA GLN A 52 1.76 12.11 6.97
C GLN A 52 0.97 10.81 7.13
N LEU A 53 0.34 10.34 6.06
CA LEU A 53 -0.42 9.10 6.10
C LEU A 53 0.47 7.90 6.38
N VAL A 54 1.68 7.89 5.84
CA VAL A 54 2.64 6.82 6.12
C VAL A 54 2.90 6.73 7.62
N ALA A 55 3.13 7.88 8.26
CA ALA A 55 3.40 7.90 9.70
C ALA A 55 2.18 7.52 10.53
N GLU A 56 0.99 7.98 10.12
CA GLU A 56 -0.23 7.78 10.89
C GLU A 56 -0.85 6.41 10.69
N GLN A 57 -0.94 5.96 9.45
CA GLN A 57 -1.65 4.73 9.10
C GLN A 57 -0.74 3.53 8.96
N LYS A 58 0.55 3.76 8.82
CA LYS A 58 1.56 2.70 8.69
C LYS A 58 1.18 1.65 7.65
N PRO A 59 0.98 2.08 6.39
CA PRO A 59 0.60 1.11 5.36
C PRO A 59 1.70 0.07 5.16
N HIS A 60 1.33 -1.06 4.57
CA HIS A 60 2.28 -2.10 4.25
C HIS A 60 3.07 -1.75 2.99
N VAL A 61 2.40 -1.14 2.02
CA VAL A 61 3.02 -0.81 0.73
C VAL A 61 2.55 0.56 0.29
N VAL A 62 3.46 1.35 -0.26
CA VAL A 62 3.14 2.61 -0.93
C VAL A 62 3.42 2.40 -2.41
N VAL A 63 2.44 2.70 -3.26
CA VAL A 63 2.58 2.58 -4.71
C VAL A 63 2.57 3.98 -5.32
N ALA A 64 3.58 4.30 -6.09
CA ALA A 64 3.73 5.61 -6.71
C ALA A 64 4.22 5.47 -8.15
N PRO A 65 4.02 6.50 -8.99
CA PRO A 65 4.47 6.38 -10.38
C PRO A 65 5.99 6.45 -10.48
N SER A 66 6.56 5.65 -11.38
CA SER A 66 8.00 5.64 -11.60
C SER A 66 8.51 6.95 -12.20
N SER A 67 7.60 7.81 -12.69
CA SER A 67 7.96 9.10 -13.23
C SER A 67 8.20 10.18 -12.17
N LEU A 68 8.00 9.87 -10.91
CA LEU A 68 8.25 10.86 -9.84
C LEU A 68 9.71 11.30 -9.83
N PRO A 69 9.97 12.59 -9.56
CA PRO A 69 11.34 13.05 -9.37
C PRO A 69 12.04 12.29 -8.24
N ALA A 70 13.35 12.12 -8.36
CA ALA A 70 14.13 11.35 -7.40
C ALA A 70 13.96 11.86 -5.96
N GLU A 71 13.90 13.18 -5.78
CA GLU A 71 13.75 13.76 -4.46
C GLU A 71 12.44 13.39 -3.79
N ARG A 72 11.35 13.29 -4.56
CA ARG A 72 10.07 12.87 -4.00
C ARG A 72 10.07 11.39 -3.67
N THR A 73 10.68 10.59 -4.53
CA THR A 73 10.82 9.17 -4.28
C THR A 73 11.62 8.95 -3.00
N GLN A 74 12.66 9.77 -2.79
CA GLN A 74 13.48 9.63 -1.58
C GLN A 74 12.69 9.95 -0.32
N VAL A 75 11.79 10.94 -0.37
CA VAL A 75 10.93 11.25 0.76
C VAL A 75 10.11 10.03 1.17
N LEU A 76 9.54 9.33 0.18
CA LEU A 76 8.77 8.13 0.46
C LEU A 76 9.66 7.02 1.03
N ARG A 77 10.85 6.85 0.48
CA ARG A 77 11.76 5.80 0.94
C ARG A 77 12.24 6.04 2.35
N ASP A 78 12.50 7.30 2.69
CA ASP A 78 12.91 7.65 4.06
C ASP A 78 11.78 7.35 5.05
N ALA A 79 10.55 7.73 4.70
CA ALA A 79 9.41 7.43 5.55
C ALA A 79 9.21 5.91 5.66
N ALA A 80 9.42 5.19 4.57
CA ALA A 80 9.27 3.74 4.55
C ALA A 80 10.23 3.04 5.50
N LYS A 81 11.46 3.54 5.59
CA LYS A 81 12.45 2.94 6.49
C LYS A 81 12.02 3.01 7.94
N GLU A 82 11.39 4.11 8.32
CA GLU A 82 10.98 4.29 9.72
C GLU A 82 9.81 3.40 10.10
N VAL A 83 8.94 3.13 9.13
CA VAL A 83 7.70 2.37 9.39
C VAL A 83 7.85 0.90 9.04
N GLY A 84 8.83 0.55 8.23
CA GLY A 84 9.03 -0.83 7.80
C GLY A 84 8.04 -1.25 6.71
N LEU A 85 7.87 -0.40 5.71
CA LEU A 85 7.01 -0.69 4.56
C LEU A 85 7.84 -0.77 3.28
N GLU A 86 7.23 -1.21 2.19
CA GLU A 86 7.87 -1.22 0.88
C GLU A 86 7.29 -0.12 0.00
N VAL A 87 8.13 0.50 -0.81
CA VAL A 87 7.72 1.46 -1.82
C VAL A 87 7.84 0.81 -3.18
N MET A 88 6.75 0.79 -3.94
CA MET A 88 6.74 0.27 -5.31
C MET A 88 6.53 1.41 -6.29
N LEU A 89 7.41 1.50 -7.27
CA LEU A 89 7.28 2.48 -8.35
C LEU A 89 6.75 1.75 -9.57
N ILE A 90 5.66 2.24 -10.14
CA ILE A 90 5.00 1.58 -11.28
C ILE A 90 4.91 2.48 -12.48
N ASP A 91 4.93 1.85 -13.65
CA ASP A 91 4.70 2.54 -14.91
C ASP A 91 3.20 2.74 -15.09
N GLY A 92 2.78 3.95 -15.46
CA GLY A 92 1.37 4.23 -15.70
C GLY A 92 0.75 3.37 -16.80
N LYS A 93 1.56 2.73 -17.60
CA LYS A 93 1.11 1.84 -18.68
C LYS A 93 1.21 0.37 -18.30
N GLY A 94 1.57 0.08 -17.07
CA GLY A 94 1.75 -1.30 -16.64
C GLY A 94 0.44 -2.07 -16.58
N ASP A 95 0.55 -3.39 -16.68
CA ASP A 95 -0.59 -4.27 -16.58
C ASP A 95 -1.12 -4.31 -15.15
N THR A 96 -2.40 -3.99 -14.99
CA THR A 96 -3.02 -3.94 -13.67
C THR A 96 -2.88 -5.26 -12.92
N ASN A 97 -3.09 -6.38 -13.59
CA ASN A 97 -3.01 -7.68 -12.92
C ASN A 97 -1.60 -7.96 -12.41
N ALA A 98 -0.58 -7.61 -13.19
CA ALA A 98 0.81 -7.79 -12.77
C ALA A 98 1.13 -6.89 -11.58
N ILE A 99 0.65 -5.66 -11.61
CA ILE A 99 0.86 -4.71 -10.50
C ILE A 99 0.19 -5.22 -9.23
N VAL A 100 -1.05 -5.67 -9.34
CA VAL A 100 -1.78 -6.22 -8.18
C VAL A 100 -1.05 -7.42 -7.59
N HIS A 101 -0.56 -8.31 -8.46
CA HIS A 101 0.20 -9.47 -8.01
C HIS A 101 1.44 -9.04 -7.22
N ASP A 102 2.18 -8.07 -7.73
CA ASP A 102 3.39 -7.59 -7.09
C ASP A 102 3.08 -6.87 -5.77
N VAL A 103 1.99 -6.09 -5.74
CA VAL A 103 1.57 -5.40 -4.51
C VAL A 103 1.22 -6.42 -3.43
N ARG A 104 0.47 -7.46 -3.80
CA ARG A 104 0.09 -8.48 -2.83
C ARG A 104 1.30 -9.24 -2.29
N ALA A 105 2.27 -9.51 -3.16
CA ALA A 105 3.51 -10.15 -2.73
C ALA A 105 4.28 -9.25 -1.76
N ALA A 106 4.33 -7.95 -2.05
CA ALA A 106 4.99 -6.98 -1.17
C ALA A 106 4.28 -6.89 0.18
N VAL A 107 2.95 -6.89 0.17
CA VAL A 107 2.17 -6.88 1.42
C VAL A 107 2.53 -8.09 2.27
N ALA A 108 2.63 -9.26 1.67
CA ALA A 108 2.97 -10.48 2.40
C ALA A 108 4.36 -10.38 3.01
N ARG A 109 5.33 -9.87 2.25
CA ARG A 109 6.70 -9.71 2.77
C ARG A 109 6.73 -8.77 3.98
N VAL A 110 6.01 -7.64 3.89
CA VAL A 110 5.97 -6.67 4.97
C VAL A 110 5.27 -7.24 6.20
N ALA A 111 4.19 -7.98 5.99
CA ALA A 111 3.46 -8.59 7.10
C ALA A 111 4.34 -9.57 7.87
N VAL A 112 5.10 -10.40 7.16
CA VAL A 112 6.03 -11.34 7.77
C VAL A 112 7.12 -10.60 8.54
N LYS A 113 7.68 -9.57 7.93
CA LYS A 113 8.73 -8.78 8.55
C LYS A 113 8.26 -8.12 9.84
N ARG A 114 7.05 -7.52 9.80
CA ARG A 114 6.49 -6.86 11.00
C ARG A 114 6.19 -7.86 12.11
N ALA A 115 5.70 -9.03 11.75
CA ALA A 115 5.44 -10.07 12.73
C ALA A 115 6.74 -10.51 13.40
N SER A 116 7.83 -10.65 12.63
CA SER A 116 9.12 -11.01 13.19
C SER A 116 9.66 -9.95 14.15
N LEU A 117 9.45 -8.67 13.82
CA LEU A 117 9.94 -7.57 14.66
C LEU A 117 9.21 -7.46 15.99
N LYS A 118 8.01 -8.00 16.09
CA LYS A 118 7.26 -7.95 17.34
C LYS A 118 7.73 -8.97 18.35
N ARG A 119 8.60 -9.85 17.95
CA ARG A 119 9.17 -10.83 18.85
C ARG A 119 10.44 -10.31 19.48
#